data_30e25afcf17a28563fae46ae7715672a
#
_entry.id   30e25afcf17a28563fae46ae7715672a
#
_cell.length_a   1.000
_cell.length_b   1.000
_cell.length_c   1.000
_cell.angle_alpha   90.00
_cell.angle_beta   90.00
_cell.angle_gamma   90.00
#
_symmetry.space_group_name_H-M   'P 1'
#
loop_
_entity.id
_entity.type
_entity.pdbx_description
1 polymer ?
#
loop_
_entity_poly.entity_id
_entity_poly.type
_entity_poly.pdbx_seq_one_letter_code
_entity_poly.pdbx_strand_id
1 'polypeptide(L)'
;MDSIVELVKRNEQLLLQNAEALNDEEVEQEDIDEYLKIQGATKEELSAFENQFQIRLPEDFKTVYSYKNGSGYMSLIWPQEGFYRGYRLLSLKEIIKLKSLFQNKNCKMTEFPNVIGEKQLQQLDERIKPYLFCERWFPFAEYAGSLYLMLDYNPSEKGEIGKYGL
;
A
#
# COMPACT_ATOMS: atom_id res chain seq x y z
N MET A 1 2.35 19.04 14.32
CA MET A 1 2.34 18.09 13.17
C MET A 1 1.33 17.02 13.54
N ASP A 2 0.30 16.84 12.72
CA ASP A 2 -0.76 15.87 12.99
C ASP A 2 -0.16 14.46 13.05
N SER A 3 -0.69 13.61 13.93
CA SER A 3 -0.30 12.19 13.95
C SER A 3 -0.81 11.50 12.67
N ILE A 4 -0.18 10.40 12.26
CA ILE A 4 -0.61 9.64 11.07
C ILE A 4 -2.08 9.23 11.17
N VAL A 5 -2.58 8.90 12.37
CA VAL A 5 -3.99 8.54 12.59
C VAL A 5 -4.92 9.73 12.40
N GLU A 6 -4.52 10.94 12.82
CA GLU A 6 -5.32 12.15 12.58
C GLU A 6 -5.44 12.45 11.10
N LEU A 7 -4.36 12.25 10.33
CA LEU A 7 -4.40 12.38 8.88
C LEU A 7 -5.33 11.33 8.24
N VAL A 8 -5.26 10.08 8.67
CA VAL A 8 -6.15 9.00 8.17
C VAL A 8 -7.60 9.31 8.51
N LYS A 9 -7.91 9.73 9.73
CA LYS A 9 -9.28 10.12 10.13
C LYS A 9 -9.80 11.31 9.34
N ARG A 10 -8.94 12.28 9.05
CA ARG A 10 -9.31 13.42 8.20
C ARG A 10 -9.63 12.98 6.77
N ASN A 11 -8.81 12.09 6.21
CA ASN A 11 -9.08 11.51 4.89
C ASN A 11 -10.39 10.71 4.90
N GLU A 12 -10.63 9.92 5.94
CA GLU A 12 -11.88 9.18 6.11
C GLU A 12 -13.10 10.12 6.14
N GLN A 13 -13.04 11.21 6.88
CA GLN A 13 -14.13 12.20 6.91
C GLN A 13 -14.39 12.82 5.54
N LEU A 14 -13.32 13.20 4.81
CA LEU A 14 -13.44 13.73 3.45
C LEU A 14 -14.02 12.69 2.50
N LEU A 15 -13.58 11.44 2.62
CA LEU A 15 -14.07 10.32 1.82
C LEU A 15 -15.58 10.10 2.02
N LEU A 16 -16.04 10.01 3.27
CA LEU A 16 -17.44 9.78 3.60
C LEU A 16 -18.37 10.95 3.20
N GLN A 17 -17.86 12.18 3.20
CA GLN A 17 -18.60 13.36 2.76
C GLN A 17 -18.67 13.47 1.23
N ASN A 18 -17.75 12.86 0.49
CA ASN A 18 -17.59 13.02 -0.95
C ASN A 18 -17.40 11.66 -1.65
N ALA A 19 -18.03 10.61 -1.15
CA ALA A 19 -17.76 9.23 -1.59
C ALA A 19 -17.91 9.04 -3.11
N GLU A 20 -18.97 9.59 -3.72
CA GLU A 20 -19.21 9.50 -5.16
C GLU A 20 -18.14 10.24 -5.99
N ALA A 21 -17.61 11.36 -5.47
CA ALA A 21 -16.64 12.17 -6.19
C ALA A 21 -15.20 11.66 -6.06
N LEU A 22 -14.90 10.92 -4.98
CA LEU A 22 -13.56 10.46 -4.64
C LEU A 22 -13.27 8.99 -4.99
N ASN A 23 -14.27 8.26 -5.45
CA ASN A 23 -14.09 6.90 -5.94
C ASN A 23 -14.35 6.86 -7.45
N ASP A 24 -13.57 6.07 -8.17
CA ASP A 24 -13.69 5.93 -9.63
C ASP A 24 -14.90 5.07 -10.04
N GLU A 25 -15.48 4.35 -9.10
CA GLU A 25 -16.64 3.49 -9.28
C GLU A 25 -17.83 4.07 -8.56
N GLU A 26 -19.03 3.72 -9.01
CA GLU A 26 -20.26 4.07 -8.33
C GLU A 26 -20.26 3.45 -6.93
N VAL A 27 -20.29 4.30 -5.89
CA VAL A 27 -20.25 3.87 -4.48
C VAL A 27 -21.69 3.81 -3.98
N GLU A 28 -22.13 2.62 -3.62
CA GLU A 28 -23.43 2.40 -3.02
C GLU A 28 -23.39 2.61 -1.50
N GLN A 29 -24.55 2.85 -0.90
CA GLN A 29 -24.66 2.98 0.56
C GLN A 29 -24.17 1.72 1.28
N GLU A 30 -24.33 0.55 0.66
CA GLU A 30 -23.85 -0.73 1.20
C GLU A 30 -22.32 -0.75 1.33
N ASP A 31 -21.59 -0.20 0.37
CA ASP A 31 -20.12 -0.10 0.41
C ASP A 31 -19.65 0.78 1.58
N ILE A 32 -20.36 1.88 1.80
CA ILE A 32 -20.10 2.79 2.95
C ILE A 32 -20.38 2.05 4.26
N ASP A 33 -21.50 1.34 4.35
CA ASP A 33 -21.89 0.60 5.55
C ASP A 33 -20.93 -0.56 5.84
N GLU A 34 -20.41 -1.22 4.83
CA GLU A 34 -19.36 -2.23 4.96
C GLU A 34 -18.03 -1.62 5.43
N TYR A 35 -17.63 -0.50 4.81
CA TYR A 35 -16.44 0.23 5.22
C TYR A 35 -16.47 0.64 6.71
N LEU A 36 -17.61 1.15 7.18
CA LEU A 36 -17.77 1.57 8.57
C LEU A 36 -17.66 0.42 9.58
N LYS A 37 -17.97 -0.82 9.16
CA LYS A 37 -17.82 -2.03 10.00
C LYS A 37 -16.39 -2.53 10.13
N ILE A 38 -15.47 -2.11 9.23
CA ILE A 38 -14.08 -2.55 9.27
C ILE A 38 -13.43 -2.06 10.56
N GLN A 39 -12.92 -2.99 11.35
CA GLN A 39 -12.18 -2.71 12.58
C GLN A 39 -10.68 -2.63 12.31
N GLY A 40 -9.93 -2.07 13.26
CA GLY A 40 -8.48 -2.12 13.23
C GLY A 40 -7.96 -3.54 13.51
N ALA A 41 -6.74 -3.81 13.05
CA ALA A 41 -6.02 -5.02 13.40
C ALA A 41 -5.61 -5.02 14.87
N THR A 42 -5.70 -6.17 15.53
CA THR A 42 -5.21 -6.35 16.88
C THR A 42 -3.68 -6.41 16.93
N LYS A 43 -3.11 -6.24 18.12
CA LYS A 43 -1.65 -6.40 18.30
C LYS A 43 -1.18 -7.80 17.98
N GLU A 44 -2.01 -8.80 18.26
CA GLU A 44 -1.76 -10.21 17.98
C GLU A 44 -1.72 -10.46 16.48
N GLU A 45 -2.66 -9.87 15.71
CA GLU A 45 -2.68 -9.98 14.23
C GLU A 45 -1.46 -9.31 13.61
N LEU A 46 -1.09 -8.12 14.06
CA LEU A 46 0.12 -7.42 13.60
C LEU A 46 1.38 -8.23 13.92
N SER A 47 1.49 -8.77 15.13
CA SER A 47 2.63 -9.60 15.54
C SER A 47 2.68 -10.91 14.76
N ALA A 48 1.54 -11.54 14.49
CA ALA A 48 1.46 -12.75 13.67
C ALA A 48 1.93 -12.49 12.24
N PHE A 49 1.53 -11.32 11.66
CA PHE A 49 1.99 -10.91 10.34
C PHE A 49 3.53 -10.69 10.31
N GLU A 50 4.08 -9.95 11.29
CA GLU A 50 5.53 -9.74 11.41
C GLU A 50 6.29 -11.07 11.51
N ASN A 51 5.81 -11.99 12.33
CA ASN A 51 6.42 -13.31 12.52
C ASN A 51 6.33 -14.18 11.26
N GLN A 52 5.18 -14.18 10.57
CA GLN A 52 4.98 -14.96 9.34
C GLN A 52 5.99 -14.59 8.26
N PHE A 53 6.27 -13.30 8.12
CA PHE A 53 7.16 -12.79 7.06
C PHE A 53 8.58 -12.47 7.54
N GLN A 54 8.86 -12.64 8.83
CA GLN A 54 10.15 -12.31 9.47
C GLN A 54 10.59 -10.87 9.17
N ILE A 55 9.65 -9.93 9.36
CA ILE A 55 9.86 -8.49 9.18
C ILE A 55 9.44 -7.72 10.43
N ARG A 56 9.82 -6.44 10.50
CA ARG A 56 9.25 -5.48 11.42
C ARG A 56 8.49 -4.43 10.65
N LEU A 57 7.21 -4.27 10.98
CA LEU A 57 6.38 -3.23 10.39
C LEU A 57 6.78 -1.85 10.96
N PRO A 58 6.81 -0.81 10.12
CA PRO A 58 6.97 0.56 10.61
C PRO A 58 5.88 0.92 11.62
N GLU A 59 6.21 1.76 12.61
CA GLU A 59 5.24 2.14 13.66
C GLU A 59 4.04 2.90 13.08
N ASP A 60 4.25 3.74 12.07
CA ASP A 60 3.16 4.42 11.36
C ASP A 60 2.21 3.42 10.70
N PHE A 61 2.74 2.37 10.09
CA PHE A 61 1.96 1.30 9.50
C PHE A 61 1.12 0.58 10.57
N LYS A 62 1.74 0.17 11.68
CA LYS A 62 1.03 -0.47 12.80
C LYS A 62 -0.08 0.44 13.33
N THR A 63 0.20 1.73 13.43
CA THR A 63 -0.74 2.73 13.94
C THR A 63 -1.95 2.86 13.01
N VAL A 64 -1.74 2.94 11.70
CA VAL A 64 -2.81 2.98 10.70
C VAL A 64 -3.63 1.70 10.75
N TYR A 65 -2.98 0.53 10.75
CA TYR A 65 -3.68 -0.75 10.75
C TYR A 65 -4.40 -1.04 12.06
N SER A 66 -3.91 -0.56 13.18
CA SER A 66 -4.64 -0.62 14.45
C SER A 66 -5.90 0.24 14.46
N TYR A 67 -5.96 1.26 13.62
CA TYR A 67 -7.16 2.06 13.42
C TYR A 67 -8.13 1.41 12.42
N LYS A 68 -7.62 0.99 11.24
CA LYS A 68 -8.43 0.42 10.16
C LYS A 68 -7.63 -0.68 9.42
N ASN A 69 -8.11 -1.92 9.46
CA ASN A 69 -7.48 -3.05 8.80
C ASN A 69 -8.02 -3.25 7.38
N GLY A 70 -7.64 -2.34 6.49
CA GLY A 70 -8.15 -2.28 5.12
C GLY A 70 -9.25 -1.24 4.95
N SER A 71 -9.63 -0.97 3.71
CA SER A 71 -10.71 -0.02 3.39
C SER A 71 -11.80 -0.58 2.46
N GLY A 72 -11.82 -1.90 2.23
CA GLY A 72 -12.76 -2.52 1.31
C GLY A 72 -12.61 -1.93 -0.09
N TYR A 73 -13.69 -1.44 -0.67
CA TYR A 73 -13.69 -0.75 -1.97
C TYR A 73 -13.35 0.74 -1.88
N MET A 74 -13.32 1.31 -0.67
CA MET A 74 -13.15 2.74 -0.48
C MET A 74 -11.70 3.21 -0.64
N SER A 75 -11.48 4.24 -1.46
CA SER A 75 -10.18 4.87 -1.69
C SER A 75 -9.79 5.75 -0.51
N LEU A 76 -8.99 5.23 0.41
CA LEU A 76 -8.59 5.91 1.65
C LEU A 76 -7.25 6.62 1.55
N ILE A 77 -6.38 6.24 0.62
CA ILE A 77 -5.00 6.71 0.52
C ILE A 77 -4.78 7.51 -0.75
N TRP A 78 -4.25 8.72 -0.58
CA TRP A 78 -3.92 9.64 -1.65
C TRP A 78 -2.42 9.96 -1.56
N PRO A 79 -1.58 9.42 -2.47
CA PRO A 79 -0.13 9.45 -2.29
C PRO A 79 0.49 10.85 -2.41
N GLN A 80 -0.11 11.76 -3.15
CA GLN A 80 0.34 13.17 -3.23
C GLN A 80 -0.71 14.10 -3.85
N GLU A 81 -0.53 15.42 -3.67
CA GLU A 81 -1.34 16.44 -4.35
C GLU A 81 -1.24 16.30 -5.87
N GLY A 82 -2.37 16.46 -6.55
CA GLY A 82 -2.48 16.32 -8.00
C GLY A 82 -2.66 14.90 -8.51
N PHE A 83 -2.62 13.90 -7.65
CA PHE A 83 -3.08 12.55 -7.97
C PHE A 83 -4.61 12.52 -7.93
N TYR A 84 -5.23 12.31 -9.09
CA TYR A 84 -6.69 12.28 -9.22
C TYR A 84 -7.31 10.96 -8.80
N ARG A 85 -6.49 9.98 -8.38
CA ARG A 85 -6.91 8.62 -8.08
C ARG A 85 -6.47 8.22 -6.68
N GLY A 86 -7.43 7.78 -5.89
CA GLY A 86 -7.18 7.25 -4.56
C GLY A 86 -6.88 5.76 -4.60
N TYR A 87 -6.11 5.30 -3.64
CA TYR A 87 -5.82 3.89 -3.43
C TYR A 87 -6.65 3.36 -2.27
N ARG A 88 -7.21 2.17 -2.41
CA ARG A 88 -7.79 1.47 -1.27
C ARG A 88 -6.68 0.88 -0.40
N LEU A 89 -6.87 0.90 0.90
CA LEU A 89 -5.97 0.24 1.85
C LEU A 89 -6.27 -1.27 1.84
N LEU A 90 -5.24 -2.09 1.64
CA LEU A 90 -5.36 -3.55 1.72
C LEU A 90 -5.40 -4.00 3.18
N SER A 91 -6.28 -4.94 3.52
CA SER A 91 -6.23 -5.61 4.82
C SER A 91 -4.98 -6.51 4.93
N LEU A 92 -4.55 -6.84 6.14
CA LEU A 92 -3.44 -7.79 6.35
C LEU A 92 -3.69 -9.12 5.65
N LYS A 93 -4.94 -9.58 5.62
CA LYS A 93 -5.34 -10.82 4.93
C LYS A 93 -5.17 -10.72 3.41
N GLU A 94 -5.52 -9.58 2.81
CA GLU A 94 -5.31 -9.34 1.38
C GLU A 94 -3.82 -9.25 1.05
N ILE A 95 -3.02 -8.58 1.89
CA ILE A 95 -1.56 -8.54 1.73
C ILE A 95 -0.98 -9.96 1.75
N ILE A 96 -1.36 -10.81 2.70
CA ILE A 96 -0.92 -12.20 2.79
C ILE A 96 -1.27 -12.95 1.49
N LYS A 97 -2.49 -12.79 1.00
CA LYS A 97 -2.95 -13.43 -0.24
C LYS A 97 -2.14 -12.95 -1.45
N LEU A 98 -1.92 -11.64 -1.60
CA LEU A 98 -1.10 -11.09 -2.68
C LEU A 98 0.35 -11.56 -2.58
N LYS A 99 0.92 -11.58 -1.39
CA LYS A 99 2.28 -12.09 -1.16
C LYS A 99 2.46 -13.53 -1.61
N SER A 100 1.44 -14.37 -1.49
CA SER A 100 1.52 -15.75 -1.98
C SER A 100 1.69 -15.83 -3.50
N LEU A 101 1.24 -14.83 -4.25
CA LEU A 101 1.41 -14.75 -5.70
C LEU A 101 2.83 -14.30 -6.11
N PHE A 102 3.55 -13.63 -5.21
CA PHE A 102 4.88 -13.08 -5.46
C PHE A 102 6.01 -13.85 -4.76
N GLN A 103 5.71 -14.96 -4.09
CA GLN A 103 6.72 -15.79 -3.44
C GLN A 103 7.77 -16.28 -4.44
N ASN A 104 9.04 -16.15 -4.07
CA ASN A 104 10.21 -16.53 -4.87
C ASN A 104 10.29 -15.83 -6.24
N LYS A 105 9.64 -14.67 -6.40
CA LYS A 105 9.70 -13.90 -7.63
C LYS A 105 10.54 -12.64 -7.42
N ASN A 106 11.74 -12.67 -7.99
CA ASN A 106 12.60 -11.51 -8.12
C ASN A 106 12.86 -11.30 -9.61
N CYS A 107 12.26 -10.24 -10.16
CA CYS A 107 12.31 -9.94 -11.60
C CYS A 107 12.97 -8.57 -11.76
N LYS A 108 14.15 -8.53 -12.38
CA LYS A 108 14.88 -7.29 -12.59
C LYS A 108 14.42 -6.57 -13.85
N MET A 109 14.37 -5.25 -13.80
CA MET A 109 14.07 -4.42 -14.96
C MET A 109 15.05 -4.65 -16.11
N THR A 110 16.33 -4.95 -15.80
CA THR A 110 17.38 -5.23 -16.79
C THR A 110 17.16 -6.52 -17.59
N GLU A 111 16.26 -7.39 -17.16
CA GLU A 111 15.90 -8.61 -17.88
C GLU A 111 14.96 -8.33 -19.06
N PHE A 112 14.45 -7.10 -19.18
CA PHE A 112 13.51 -6.67 -20.22
C PHE A 112 14.00 -5.45 -21.02
N PRO A 113 15.17 -5.53 -21.67
CA PRO A 113 15.78 -4.36 -22.32
C PRO A 113 14.95 -3.83 -23.51
N ASN A 114 14.08 -4.65 -24.07
CA ASN A 114 13.17 -4.24 -25.17
C ASN A 114 11.94 -3.45 -24.69
N VAL A 115 11.66 -3.45 -23.37
CA VAL A 115 10.51 -2.78 -22.77
C VAL A 115 10.98 -1.64 -21.86
N ILE A 116 12.06 -1.87 -21.15
CA ILE A 116 12.64 -0.93 -20.18
C ILE A 116 14.04 -0.56 -20.67
N GLY A 117 14.15 0.64 -21.24
CA GLY A 117 15.42 1.14 -21.74
C GLY A 117 16.25 1.84 -20.64
N GLU A 118 17.48 2.20 -21.01
CA GLU A 118 18.42 2.89 -20.10
C GLU A 118 17.82 4.18 -19.51
N LYS A 119 17.02 4.93 -20.29
CA LYS A 119 16.39 6.16 -19.83
C LYS A 119 15.45 5.93 -18.65
N GLN A 120 14.63 4.89 -18.70
CA GLN A 120 13.73 4.53 -17.59
C GLN A 120 14.51 4.09 -16.34
N LEU A 121 15.60 3.33 -16.53
CA LEU A 121 16.47 2.92 -15.44
C LEU A 121 17.18 4.12 -14.78
N GLN A 122 17.60 5.11 -15.58
CA GLN A 122 18.23 6.34 -15.06
C GLN A 122 17.24 7.26 -14.32
N GLN A 123 15.97 7.17 -14.62
CA GLN A 123 14.90 7.93 -13.97
C GLN A 123 14.38 7.29 -12.69
N LEU A 124 14.78 6.04 -12.41
CA LEU A 124 14.40 5.36 -11.19
C LEU A 124 14.99 6.10 -9.97
N ASP A 125 14.20 6.24 -8.92
CA ASP A 125 14.68 6.79 -7.66
C ASP A 125 15.87 5.95 -7.14
N GLU A 126 16.95 6.62 -6.80
CA GLU A 126 18.21 5.97 -6.37
C GLU A 126 18.07 5.13 -5.09
N ARG A 127 16.97 5.33 -4.33
CA ARG A 127 16.66 4.55 -3.13
C ARG A 127 16.03 3.19 -3.45
N ILE A 128 15.56 2.99 -4.69
CA ILE A 128 14.88 1.78 -5.13
C ILE A 128 15.80 0.94 -5.99
N LYS A 129 15.83 -0.37 -5.79
CA LYS A 129 16.50 -1.29 -6.69
C LYS A 129 15.69 -1.49 -7.97
N PRO A 130 16.34 -1.70 -9.13
CA PRO A 130 15.67 -1.83 -10.41
C PRO A 130 14.97 -3.20 -10.58
N TYR A 131 13.94 -3.43 -9.80
CA TYR A 131 13.07 -4.60 -9.90
C TYR A 131 11.70 -4.21 -10.49
N LEU A 132 11.11 -5.10 -11.27
CA LEU A 132 9.68 -5.08 -11.61
C LEU A 132 8.85 -5.74 -10.52
N PHE A 133 9.40 -6.82 -9.93
CA PHE A 133 8.83 -7.54 -8.80
C PHE A 133 9.95 -7.96 -7.87
N CYS A 134 9.71 -7.83 -6.59
CA CYS A 134 10.61 -8.30 -5.55
C CYS A 134 9.81 -8.99 -4.46
N GLU A 135 10.22 -10.20 -4.07
CA GLU A 135 9.59 -10.95 -2.98
C GLU A 135 9.65 -10.24 -1.63
N ARG A 136 10.55 -9.26 -1.48
CA ARG A 136 10.68 -8.43 -0.28
C ARG A 136 9.85 -7.15 -0.32
N TRP A 137 9.01 -6.97 -1.33
CA TRP A 137 8.02 -5.90 -1.41
C TRP A 137 6.68 -6.35 -0.84
N PHE A 138 6.05 -5.48 -0.05
CA PHE A 138 4.76 -5.74 0.58
C PHE A 138 3.74 -4.71 0.11
N PRO A 139 2.79 -5.09 -0.77
CA PRO A 139 1.74 -4.18 -1.20
C PRO A 139 0.84 -3.86 -0.01
N PHE A 140 0.58 -2.59 0.26
CA PHE A 140 -0.32 -2.17 1.34
C PHE A 140 -1.50 -1.33 0.86
N ALA A 141 -1.42 -0.79 -0.34
CA ALA A 141 -2.54 -0.10 -0.98
C ALA A 141 -2.54 -0.41 -2.47
N GLU A 142 -3.72 -0.42 -3.07
CA GLU A 142 -3.89 -0.70 -4.49
C GLU A 142 -4.88 0.23 -5.17
N TYR A 143 -4.69 0.40 -6.48
CA TYR A 143 -5.62 1.04 -7.40
C TYR A 143 -5.89 0.11 -8.57
N ALA A 144 -7.17 -0.17 -8.84
CA ALA A 144 -7.66 -0.96 -9.99
C ALA A 144 -6.93 -2.32 -10.18
N GLY A 145 -6.48 -2.96 -9.10
CA GLY A 145 -5.82 -4.27 -9.13
C GLY A 145 -4.46 -4.31 -9.86
N SER A 146 -3.92 -3.17 -10.28
CA SER A 146 -2.72 -3.10 -11.12
C SER A 146 -1.63 -2.17 -10.61
N LEU A 147 -1.98 -1.14 -9.86
CA LEU A 147 -1.03 -0.22 -9.25
C LEU A 147 -1.01 -0.42 -7.75
N TYR A 148 0.17 -0.50 -7.17
CA TYR A 148 0.35 -0.79 -5.74
C TYR A 148 1.31 0.19 -5.10
N LEU A 149 1.00 0.60 -3.86
CA LEU A 149 1.99 1.19 -2.97
C LEU A 149 2.61 0.06 -2.14
N MET A 150 3.93 0.05 -2.10
CA MET A 150 4.71 -1.04 -1.50
C MET A 150 5.53 -0.56 -0.31
N LEU A 151 5.62 -1.38 0.75
CA LEU A 151 6.72 -1.30 1.70
C LEU A 151 7.91 -2.05 1.13
N ASP A 152 9.05 -1.40 1.00
CA ASP A 152 10.27 -1.99 0.44
C ASP A 152 11.18 -2.52 1.55
N TYR A 153 11.34 -3.85 1.62
CA TYR A 153 12.27 -4.54 2.52
C TYR A 153 13.56 -4.99 1.82
N ASN A 154 13.80 -4.49 0.60
CA ASN A 154 15.03 -4.72 -0.16
C ASN A 154 15.46 -3.46 -0.93
N PRO A 155 15.52 -2.30 -0.28
CA PRO A 155 15.90 -1.05 -0.94
C PRO A 155 17.36 -1.09 -1.42
N SER A 156 17.77 -0.07 -2.17
CA SER A 156 19.18 0.17 -2.47
C SER A 156 19.96 0.57 -1.21
N GLU A 157 21.26 0.77 -1.34
CA GLU A 157 22.12 1.28 -0.25
C GLU A 157 21.73 2.68 0.23
N LYS A 158 21.02 3.45 -0.61
CA LYS A 158 20.54 4.80 -0.29
C LYS A 158 19.11 4.82 0.26
N GLY A 159 18.41 3.69 0.23
CA GLY A 159 17.06 3.54 0.71
C GLY A 159 17.00 3.04 2.15
N GLU A 160 15.82 3.19 2.78
CA GLU A 160 15.55 2.71 4.12
C GLU A 160 14.56 1.53 4.07
N ILE A 161 14.84 0.48 4.84
CA ILE A 161 13.98 -0.71 4.94
C ILE A 161 12.61 -0.31 5.50
N GLY A 162 11.54 -0.78 4.86
CA GLY A 162 10.16 -0.53 5.29
C GLY A 162 9.65 0.87 4.99
N LYS A 163 10.38 1.66 4.23
CA LYS A 163 9.88 2.92 3.67
C LYS A 163 9.19 2.67 2.32
N TYR A 164 8.35 3.62 1.93
CA TYR A 164 7.56 3.48 0.70
C TYR A 164 8.45 3.67 -0.52
N GLY A 165 8.29 2.75 -1.50
CA GLY A 165 8.64 3.01 -2.89
C GLY A 165 7.35 3.35 -3.66
N LEU A 166 7.38 4.40 -4.45
CA LEU A 166 6.37 4.72 -5.47
C LEU A 166 6.70 3.95 -6.74
#